data_fcfcd6599a86c16362e3e67443a7e9a2
#
_entry.id   fcfcd6599a86c16362e3e67443a7e9a2
#
_cell.length_a   1.000
_cell.length_b   1.000
_cell.length_c   1.000
_cell.angle_alpha   90.00
_cell.angle_beta   90.00
_cell.angle_gamma   90.00
#
_symmetry.space_group_name_H-M   'P 1'
#
loop_
_entity.id
_entity.type
_entity.pdbx_description
1 polymer ?
#
loop_
_entity_poly.entity_id
_entity_poly.type
_entity_poly.pdbx_seq_one_letter_code
_entity_poly.pdbx_strand_id
1 'polypeptide(L)'
;MKIGVIGNEPAGPALAKAWANAGHELVGVYVETPSAIDRVEALLPDVPIAPMAAVVEAAELIILAIPPADIEITVAGLADMQLFGPRKIVLHLSPHRGYGVLADAAQQGAIPIAMHPLMHFTGTSMDISVMKGATFVVSTPDTYRAIAQALVIEIGAEPFELTEYQRAAYAEAFEVARDFSSLVVQQAMGILAESEVSHPAKLIGPVVRSAVDDALATPIQQIDPRDAQ
;
A
#
# COMPACT_ATOMS: atom_id res chain seq x y z
N MET A 1 19.61 4.40 -4.37
CA MET A 1 19.20 3.20 -5.15
C MET A 1 18.46 3.64 -6.40
N LYS A 2 18.44 2.76 -7.41
CA LYS A 2 17.62 2.90 -8.62
C LYS A 2 16.25 2.31 -8.39
N ILE A 3 15.18 3.09 -8.58
CA ILE A 3 13.80 2.69 -8.29
C ILE A 3 13.00 2.56 -9.57
N GLY A 4 12.30 1.46 -9.73
CA GLY A 4 11.32 1.21 -10.78
C GLY A 4 9.93 0.97 -10.21
N VAL A 5 8.89 1.41 -10.91
CA VAL A 5 7.48 1.22 -10.53
C VAL A 5 6.77 0.38 -11.57
N ILE A 6 6.01 -0.60 -11.12
CA ILE A 6 5.18 -1.45 -11.97
C ILE A 6 3.73 -1.32 -11.52
N GLY A 7 2.87 -0.84 -12.40
CA GLY A 7 1.42 -0.85 -12.20
C GLY A 7 0.72 0.50 -12.16
N ASN A 8 -0.61 0.42 -12.17
CA ASN A 8 -1.50 1.55 -12.38
C ASN A 8 -2.01 2.20 -11.09
N GLU A 9 -1.72 1.61 -9.90
CA GLU A 9 -2.22 2.12 -8.63
C GLU A 9 -1.51 3.41 -8.20
N PRO A 10 -2.25 4.38 -7.63
CA PRO A 10 -1.72 5.72 -7.34
C PRO A 10 -0.63 5.74 -6.27
N ALA A 11 -0.57 4.74 -5.40
CA ALA A 11 0.44 4.64 -4.36
C ALA A 11 1.87 4.48 -4.90
N GLY A 12 2.04 3.74 -6.01
CA GLY A 12 3.36 3.47 -6.60
C GLY A 12 4.12 4.74 -6.98
N PRO A 13 3.61 5.58 -7.89
CA PRO A 13 4.25 6.82 -8.28
C PRO A 13 4.44 7.81 -7.12
N ALA A 14 3.50 7.87 -6.16
CA ALA A 14 3.61 8.75 -5.00
C ALA A 14 4.76 8.34 -4.07
N LEU A 15 4.91 7.03 -3.81
CA LEU A 15 6.03 6.48 -3.04
C LEU A 15 7.37 6.68 -3.77
N ALA A 16 7.41 6.39 -5.07
CA ALA A 16 8.60 6.61 -5.88
C ALA A 16 9.05 8.09 -5.81
N LYS A 17 8.11 9.04 -5.89
CA LYS A 17 8.41 10.47 -5.73
C LYS A 17 8.94 10.80 -4.33
N ALA A 18 8.38 10.20 -3.28
CA ALA A 18 8.85 10.41 -1.92
C ALA A 18 10.30 9.92 -1.76
N TRP A 19 10.65 8.74 -2.27
CA TRP A 19 12.03 8.24 -2.27
C TRP A 19 12.96 9.04 -3.18
N ALA A 20 12.48 9.53 -4.32
CA ALA A 20 13.27 10.45 -5.15
C ALA A 20 13.63 11.73 -4.40
N ASN A 21 12.71 12.28 -3.61
CA ASN A 21 12.97 13.43 -2.75
C ASN A 21 13.97 13.10 -1.61
N ALA A 22 14.07 11.84 -1.20
CA ALA A 22 15.08 11.33 -0.26
C ALA A 22 16.45 11.04 -0.92
N GLY A 23 16.58 11.28 -2.23
CA GLY A 23 17.85 11.17 -2.95
C GLY A 23 18.05 9.88 -3.76
N HIS A 24 16.98 9.11 -4.01
CA HIS A 24 17.02 7.95 -4.89
C HIS A 24 16.78 8.35 -6.35
N GLU A 25 17.26 7.52 -7.27
CA GLU A 25 17.12 7.69 -8.74
C GLU A 25 15.91 6.89 -9.23
N LEU A 26 15.00 7.54 -9.99
CA LEU A 26 13.91 6.85 -10.66
C LEU A 26 14.35 6.44 -12.07
N VAL A 27 14.31 5.15 -12.38
CA VAL A 27 14.81 4.61 -13.66
C VAL A 27 13.72 4.27 -14.66
N GLY A 28 12.48 4.16 -14.22
CA GLY A 28 11.36 3.91 -15.11
C GLY A 28 10.07 3.55 -14.40
N VAL A 29 8.96 3.68 -15.13
CA VAL A 29 7.63 3.28 -14.69
C VAL A 29 6.98 2.46 -15.79
N TYR A 30 6.32 1.35 -15.43
CA TYR A 30 5.44 0.62 -16.32
C TYR A 30 3.99 0.85 -15.91
N VAL A 31 3.21 1.41 -16.80
CA VAL A 31 1.75 1.64 -16.66
C VAL A 31 1.05 1.37 -17.98
N GLU A 32 -0.23 1.00 -17.92
CA GLU A 32 -1.00 0.60 -19.12
C GLU A 32 -2.22 1.49 -19.36
N THR A 33 -2.80 2.06 -18.30
CA THR A 33 -4.05 2.83 -18.43
C THR A 33 -3.74 4.31 -18.70
N PRO A 34 -4.55 5.00 -19.56
CA PRO A 34 -4.37 6.43 -19.81
C PRO A 34 -4.34 7.28 -18.54
N SER A 35 -5.23 7.00 -17.58
CA SER A 35 -5.27 7.73 -16.31
C SER A 35 -4.04 7.51 -15.43
N ALA A 36 -3.37 6.34 -15.54
CA ALA A 36 -2.11 6.10 -14.85
C ALA A 36 -0.94 6.80 -15.55
N ILE A 37 -0.95 6.84 -16.87
CA ILE A 37 0.02 7.60 -17.67
C ILE A 37 -0.04 9.08 -17.29
N ASP A 38 -1.22 9.71 -17.35
CA ASP A 38 -1.43 11.11 -16.97
C ASP A 38 -0.92 11.41 -15.56
N ARG A 39 -1.16 10.48 -14.61
CA ARG A 39 -0.70 10.60 -13.22
C ARG A 39 0.82 10.54 -13.12
N VAL A 40 1.45 9.61 -13.83
CA VAL A 40 2.91 9.46 -13.85
C VAL A 40 3.55 10.71 -14.45
N GLU A 41 3.05 11.21 -15.58
CA GLU A 41 3.55 12.43 -16.22
C GLU A 41 3.41 13.66 -15.30
N ALA A 42 2.33 13.74 -14.53
CA ALA A 42 2.13 14.84 -13.58
C ALA A 42 3.04 14.77 -12.33
N LEU A 43 3.29 13.58 -11.79
CA LEU A 43 4.09 13.40 -10.57
C LEU A 43 5.58 13.21 -10.83
N LEU A 44 5.92 12.59 -11.95
CA LEU A 44 7.24 12.10 -12.32
C LEU A 44 7.59 12.50 -13.77
N PRO A 45 7.56 13.80 -14.13
CA PRO A 45 7.63 14.26 -15.53
C PRO A 45 8.91 13.85 -16.27
N ASP A 46 10.00 13.60 -15.53
CA ASP A 46 11.32 13.25 -16.12
C ASP A 46 11.60 11.74 -16.10
N VAL A 47 10.62 10.91 -15.66
CA VAL A 47 10.80 9.47 -15.54
C VAL A 47 10.22 8.75 -16.76
N PRO A 48 11.01 7.92 -17.47
CA PRO A 48 10.52 7.25 -18.67
C PRO A 48 9.44 6.20 -18.34
N ILE A 49 8.39 6.19 -19.16
CA ILE A 49 7.45 5.07 -19.20
C ILE A 49 8.06 4.03 -20.17
N ALA A 50 8.27 2.81 -19.66
CA ALA A 50 9.01 1.78 -20.37
C ALA A 50 8.36 0.38 -20.19
N PRO A 51 8.71 -0.61 -21.04
CA PRO A 51 8.25 -1.98 -20.85
C PRO A 51 8.64 -2.54 -19.49
N MET A 52 7.75 -3.34 -18.88
CA MET A 52 7.91 -3.88 -17.52
C MET A 52 9.28 -4.53 -17.29
N ALA A 53 9.71 -5.41 -18.21
CA ALA A 53 11.00 -6.11 -18.11
C ALA A 53 12.18 -5.12 -18.06
N ALA A 54 12.16 -4.06 -18.88
CA ALA A 54 13.22 -3.05 -18.91
C ALA A 54 13.28 -2.25 -17.59
N VAL A 55 12.11 -1.92 -17.00
CA VAL A 55 12.04 -1.26 -15.69
C VAL A 55 12.64 -2.14 -14.61
N VAL A 56 12.25 -3.43 -14.55
CA VAL A 56 12.74 -4.38 -13.56
C VAL A 56 14.24 -4.64 -13.72
N GLU A 57 14.74 -4.75 -14.96
CA GLU A 57 16.17 -4.94 -15.22
C GLU A 57 17.01 -3.78 -14.69
N ALA A 58 16.57 -2.53 -14.94
CA ALA A 58 17.29 -1.33 -14.55
C ALA A 58 17.20 -1.01 -13.05
N ALA A 59 16.15 -1.47 -12.36
CA ALA A 59 15.87 -1.13 -10.96
C ALA A 59 16.64 -2.01 -9.95
N GLU A 60 16.97 -1.41 -8.81
CA GLU A 60 17.43 -2.08 -7.58
C GLU A 60 16.26 -2.26 -6.59
N LEU A 61 15.33 -1.30 -6.55
CA LEU A 61 14.08 -1.36 -5.81
C LEU A 61 12.91 -1.37 -6.80
N ILE A 62 12.13 -2.44 -6.81
CA ILE A 62 10.95 -2.62 -7.65
C ILE A 62 9.69 -2.48 -6.79
N ILE A 63 8.85 -1.52 -7.13
CA ILE A 63 7.57 -1.27 -6.47
C ILE A 63 6.46 -1.88 -7.32
N LEU A 64 5.77 -2.89 -6.79
CA LEU A 64 4.60 -3.49 -7.43
C LEU A 64 3.32 -2.78 -6.92
N ALA A 65 2.83 -1.84 -7.71
CA ALA A 65 1.60 -1.07 -7.49
C ALA A 65 0.48 -1.62 -8.38
N ILE A 66 0.20 -2.91 -8.24
CA ILE A 66 -0.74 -3.71 -9.02
C ILE A 66 -1.79 -4.37 -8.11
N PRO A 67 -2.94 -4.80 -8.65
CA PRO A 67 -3.95 -5.52 -7.88
C PRO A 67 -3.37 -6.73 -7.13
N PRO A 68 -3.87 -7.03 -5.91
CA PRO A 68 -3.35 -8.14 -5.10
C PRO A 68 -3.41 -9.52 -5.80
N ALA A 69 -4.37 -9.71 -6.70
CA ALA A 69 -4.53 -10.96 -7.46
C ALA A 69 -3.43 -11.14 -8.53
N ASP A 70 -2.85 -10.06 -9.00
CA ASP A 70 -1.88 -10.07 -10.11
C ASP A 70 -0.43 -10.15 -9.63
N ILE A 71 -0.17 -9.98 -8.32
CA ILE A 71 1.20 -9.91 -7.79
C ILE A 71 1.96 -11.21 -8.08
N GLU A 72 1.40 -12.34 -7.69
CA GLU A 72 2.07 -13.64 -7.77
C GLU A 72 2.38 -14.03 -9.23
N ILE A 73 1.40 -13.87 -10.13
CA ILE A 73 1.59 -14.19 -11.55
C ILE A 73 2.58 -13.24 -12.23
N THR A 74 2.59 -11.96 -11.86
CA THR A 74 3.56 -10.99 -12.38
C THR A 74 4.97 -11.32 -11.92
N VAL A 75 5.15 -11.66 -10.65
CA VAL A 75 6.45 -12.05 -10.08
C VAL A 75 6.95 -13.34 -10.71
N ALA A 76 6.09 -14.36 -10.88
CA ALA A 76 6.46 -15.62 -11.56
C ALA A 76 6.93 -15.36 -13.01
N GLY A 77 6.18 -14.59 -13.78
CA GLY A 77 6.57 -14.24 -15.15
C GLY A 77 7.90 -13.50 -15.27
N LEU A 78 8.17 -12.57 -14.35
CA LEU A 78 9.46 -11.86 -14.29
C LEU A 78 10.60 -12.78 -13.83
N ALA A 79 10.32 -13.73 -12.93
CA ALA A 79 11.27 -14.73 -12.48
C ALA A 79 11.63 -15.70 -13.61
N ASP A 80 10.68 -16.15 -14.42
CA ASP A 80 10.92 -16.98 -15.61
C ASP A 80 11.89 -16.30 -16.60
N MET A 81 11.84 -14.97 -16.67
CA MET A 81 12.78 -14.16 -17.45
C MET A 81 14.12 -13.92 -16.75
N GLN A 82 14.37 -14.46 -15.56
CA GLN A 82 15.58 -14.30 -14.75
C GLN A 82 15.93 -12.81 -14.46
N LEU A 83 14.92 -11.98 -14.24
CA LEU A 83 15.09 -10.53 -14.04
C LEU A 83 15.39 -10.13 -12.59
N PHE A 84 15.21 -11.04 -11.65
CA PHE A 84 15.56 -10.82 -10.25
C PHE A 84 17.00 -11.27 -9.95
N GLY A 85 17.51 -10.96 -8.75
CA GLY A 85 18.84 -11.38 -8.34
C GLY A 85 19.24 -10.73 -7.01
N PRO A 86 20.44 -11.12 -6.49
CA PRO A 86 20.99 -10.51 -5.29
C PRO A 86 21.10 -9.00 -5.42
N ARG A 87 20.77 -8.25 -4.35
CA ARG A 87 20.71 -6.78 -4.28
C ARG A 87 19.47 -6.14 -4.89
N LYS A 88 18.54 -6.88 -5.49
CA LYS A 88 17.22 -6.33 -5.84
C LYS A 88 16.29 -6.44 -4.64
N ILE A 89 15.50 -5.40 -4.42
CA ILE A 89 14.41 -5.38 -3.45
C ILE A 89 13.12 -5.40 -4.26
N VAL A 90 12.22 -6.31 -3.95
CA VAL A 90 10.89 -6.37 -4.55
C VAL A 90 9.87 -6.13 -3.46
N LEU A 91 9.09 -5.07 -3.59
CA LEU A 91 8.02 -4.78 -2.65
C LEU A 91 6.67 -4.65 -3.33
N HIS A 92 5.63 -5.09 -2.66
CA HIS A 92 4.25 -4.84 -3.04
C HIS A 92 3.51 -4.03 -1.96
N LEU A 93 2.39 -3.39 -2.36
CA LEU A 93 1.65 -2.45 -1.51
C LEU A 93 0.32 -3.03 -0.99
N SER A 94 0.05 -4.31 -1.25
CA SER A 94 -1.21 -4.95 -0.87
C SER A 94 -1.35 -5.13 0.65
N PRO A 95 -2.51 -4.76 1.25
CA PRO A 95 -2.82 -5.12 2.64
C PRO A 95 -3.08 -6.63 2.81
N HIS A 96 -3.58 -7.30 1.75
CA HIS A 96 -4.10 -8.66 1.80
C HIS A 96 -3.05 -9.76 1.62
N ARG A 97 -1.84 -9.40 1.20
CA ARG A 97 -0.77 -10.35 0.89
C ARG A 97 0.44 -10.12 1.79
N GLY A 98 1.07 -11.20 2.23
CA GLY A 98 2.37 -11.16 2.87
C GLY A 98 3.50 -11.20 1.84
N TYR A 99 4.74 -11.20 2.30
CA TYR A 99 5.90 -11.29 1.41
C TYR A 99 6.04 -12.67 0.73
N GLY A 100 5.31 -13.69 1.19
CA GLY A 100 5.32 -15.03 0.59
C GLY A 100 4.94 -15.05 -0.90
N VAL A 101 4.08 -14.12 -1.36
CA VAL A 101 3.72 -14.00 -2.80
C VAL A 101 4.89 -13.54 -3.69
N LEU A 102 6.01 -13.14 -3.10
CA LEU A 102 7.25 -12.76 -3.78
C LEU A 102 8.28 -13.90 -3.77
N ALA A 103 7.86 -15.14 -3.48
CA ALA A 103 8.76 -16.29 -3.30
C ALA A 103 9.66 -16.54 -4.52
N ASP A 104 9.15 -16.42 -5.74
CA ASP A 104 9.92 -16.67 -6.95
C ASP A 104 11.03 -15.63 -7.15
N ALA A 105 10.78 -14.37 -6.80
CA ALA A 105 11.83 -13.35 -6.75
C ALA A 105 12.87 -13.65 -5.67
N ALA A 106 12.41 -14.08 -4.48
CA ALA A 106 13.28 -14.44 -3.37
C ALA A 106 14.17 -15.65 -3.68
N GLN A 107 13.68 -16.65 -4.43
CA GLN A 107 14.47 -17.79 -4.90
C GLN A 107 15.63 -17.37 -5.81
N GLN A 108 15.50 -16.27 -6.52
CA GLN A 108 16.59 -15.67 -7.30
C GLN A 108 17.50 -14.73 -6.48
N GLY A 109 17.27 -14.61 -5.18
CA GLY A 109 18.09 -13.84 -4.25
C GLY A 109 17.61 -12.40 -4.01
N ALA A 110 16.44 -12.00 -4.53
CA ALA A 110 15.86 -10.71 -4.23
C ALA A 110 15.33 -10.65 -2.79
N ILE A 111 15.25 -9.45 -2.24
CA ILE A 111 14.72 -9.17 -0.90
C ILE A 111 13.21 -8.93 -1.02
N PRO A 112 12.35 -9.82 -0.49
CA PRO A 112 10.92 -9.67 -0.57
C PRO A 112 10.38 -8.80 0.57
N ILE A 113 9.57 -7.78 0.26
CA ILE A 113 8.95 -6.90 1.26
C ILE A 113 7.45 -6.75 0.93
N ALA A 114 6.58 -7.01 1.90
CA ALA A 114 5.19 -6.58 1.87
C ALA A 114 5.08 -5.28 2.67
N MET A 115 4.69 -4.17 2.03
CA MET A 115 4.59 -2.85 2.64
C MET A 115 3.21 -2.26 2.33
N HIS A 116 2.44 -1.96 3.36
CA HIS A 116 1.11 -1.35 3.19
C HIS A 116 1.04 0.00 3.91
N PRO A 117 0.99 1.11 3.17
CA PRO A 117 0.78 2.44 3.74
C PRO A 117 -0.66 2.58 4.29
N LEU A 118 -0.81 2.96 5.57
CA LEU A 118 -2.13 3.20 6.20
C LEU A 118 -2.64 4.60 5.87
N MET A 119 -2.80 4.88 4.58
CA MET A 119 -3.36 6.14 4.09
C MET A 119 -4.07 5.95 2.76
N HIS A 120 -4.94 6.89 2.44
CA HIS A 120 -5.57 6.95 1.12
C HIS A 120 -4.67 7.72 0.16
N PHE A 121 -4.40 7.14 -1.01
CA PHE A 121 -3.65 7.81 -2.08
C PHE A 121 -4.59 8.42 -3.10
N THR A 122 -4.40 9.71 -3.35
CA THR A 122 -5.13 10.47 -4.36
C THR A 122 -4.43 10.46 -5.72
N GLY A 123 -3.16 10.07 -5.75
CA GLY A 123 -2.29 10.11 -6.93
C GLY A 123 -1.78 11.52 -7.24
N THR A 124 -1.78 12.41 -6.26
CA THR A 124 -1.29 13.78 -6.40
C THR A 124 -0.08 14.05 -5.50
N SER A 125 0.59 15.20 -5.70
CA SER A 125 1.71 15.63 -4.87
C SER A 125 1.34 15.85 -3.39
N MET A 126 0.06 15.97 -3.06
CA MET A 126 -0.43 16.09 -1.69
C MET A 126 -0.14 14.82 -0.88
N ASP A 127 -0.16 13.66 -1.53
CA ASP A 127 0.13 12.38 -0.88
C ASP A 127 1.51 12.37 -0.19
N ILE A 128 2.50 13.06 -0.77
CA ILE A 128 3.86 13.12 -0.24
C ILE A 128 3.92 13.83 1.12
N SER A 129 3.11 14.86 1.31
CA SER A 129 3.04 15.57 2.59
C SER A 129 2.28 14.77 3.65
N VAL A 130 1.25 14.03 3.24
CA VAL A 130 0.45 13.16 4.13
C VAL A 130 1.24 11.91 4.56
N MET A 131 2.16 11.44 3.73
CA MET A 131 3.05 10.32 4.05
C MET A 131 3.91 10.56 5.30
N LYS A 132 4.27 11.81 5.59
CA LYS A 132 5.07 12.14 6.77
C LYS A 132 4.28 11.88 8.05
N GLY A 133 4.81 10.99 8.87
CA GLY A 133 4.15 10.51 10.09
C GLY A 133 3.05 9.46 9.86
N ALA A 134 2.78 9.06 8.61
CA ALA A 134 1.85 7.97 8.35
C ALA A 134 2.48 6.63 8.75
N THR A 135 1.65 5.72 9.25
CA THR A 135 2.08 4.36 9.57
C THR A 135 2.14 3.49 8.31
N PHE A 136 3.23 2.76 8.18
CA PHE A 136 3.43 1.77 7.11
C PHE A 136 3.59 0.38 7.72
N VAL A 137 2.67 -0.51 7.43
CA VAL A 137 2.74 -1.89 7.89
C VAL A 137 3.70 -2.67 7.01
N VAL A 138 4.75 -3.22 7.60
CA VAL A 138 5.80 -3.96 6.88
C VAL A 138 5.90 -5.40 7.35
N SER A 139 6.10 -6.32 6.40
CA SER A 139 6.45 -7.72 6.66
C SER A 139 7.56 -8.13 5.69
N THR A 140 8.59 -8.78 6.23
CA THR A 140 9.74 -9.28 5.48
C THR A 140 10.43 -10.36 6.33
N PRO A 141 11.26 -11.25 5.76
CA PRO A 141 12.11 -12.11 6.57
C PRO A 141 12.99 -11.32 7.55
N ASP A 142 13.19 -11.84 8.76
CA ASP A 142 13.90 -11.14 9.86
C ASP A 142 15.26 -10.56 9.44
N THR A 143 15.96 -11.25 8.56
CA THR A 143 17.27 -10.82 8.03
C THR A 143 17.21 -9.47 7.31
N TYR A 144 16.04 -9.09 6.76
CA TYR A 144 15.87 -7.87 5.97
C TYR A 144 15.05 -6.78 6.68
N ARG A 145 14.69 -7.00 7.95
CA ARG A 145 13.86 -6.08 8.74
C ARG A 145 14.42 -4.66 8.76
N ALA A 146 15.70 -4.50 9.00
CA ALA A 146 16.35 -3.20 9.03
C ALA A 146 16.25 -2.45 7.69
N ILE A 147 16.27 -3.17 6.56
CA ILE A 147 16.13 -2.60 5.22
C ILE A 147 14.70 -2.09 5.03
N ALA A 148 13.68 -2.90 5.39
CA ALA A 148 12.28 -2.52 5.26
C ALA A 148 11.94 -1.30 6.13
N GLN A 149 12.44 -1.25 7.37
CA GLN A 149 12.28 -0.10 8.27
C GLN A 149 12.95 1.16 7.70
N ALA A 150 14.18 1.05 7.20
CA ALA A 150 14.92 2.17 6.65
C ALA A 150 14.17 2.82 5.48
N LEU A 151 13.62 2.01 4.55
CA LEU A 151 12.83 2.51 3.44
C LEU A 151 11.61 3.35 3.87
N VAL A 152 10.97 2.99 4.97
CA VAL A 152 9.84 3.74 5.53
C VAL A 152 10.31 5.03 6.21
N ILE A 153 11.36 4.94 7.02
CA ILE A 153 11.89 6.09 7.78
C ILE A 153 12.46 7.17 6.86
N GLU A 154 13.09 6.79 5.75
CA GLU A 154 13.67 7.72 4.76
C GLU A 154 12.65 8.72 4.20
N ILE A 155 11.40 8.32 4.06
CA ILE A 155 10.31 9.18 3.58
C ILE A 155 9.56 9.90 4.71
N GLY A 156 10.04 9.78 5.95
CA GLY A 156 9.46 10.41 7.13
C GLY A 156 8.21 9.72 7.67
N ALA A 157 7.97 8.47 7.29
CA ALA A 157 6.87 7.64 7.76
C ALA A 157 7.30 6.74 8.94
N GLU A 158 6.35 6.08 9.60
CA GLU A 158 6.57 5.24 10.77
C GLU A 158 6.36 3.75 10.42
N PRO A 159 7.39 2.89 10.53
CA PRO A 159 7.24 1.47 10.26
C PRO A 159 6.53 0.76 11.42
N PHE A 160 5.53 -0.05 11.09
CA PHE A 160 4.88 -0.99 11.99
C PHE A 160 5.09 -2.41 11.49
N GLU A 161 5.77 -3.24 12.28
CA GLU A 161 6.10 -4.60 11.85
C GLU A 161 4.98 -5.59 12.14
N LEU A 162 4.67 -6.42 11.14
CA LEU A 162 3.87 -7.62 11.30
C LEU A 162 4.67 -8.84 10.82
N THR A 163 4.53 -9.93 11.55
CA THR A 163 4.99 -11.24 11.06
C THR A 163 4.09 -11.71 9.92
N GLU A 164 4.60 -12.63 9.10
CA GLU A 164 3.80 -13.25 8.04
C GLU A 164 2.53 -13.92 8.58
N TYR A 165 2.63 -14.53 9.77
CA TYR A 165 1.48 -15.15 10.45
C TYR A 165 0.38 -14.13 10.82
N GLN A 166 0.76 -12.93 11.25
CA GLN A 166 -0.18 -11.88 11.64
C GLN A 166 -0.85 -11.20 10.43
N ARG A 167 -0.28 -11.38 9.23
CA ARG A 167 -0.74 -10.69 8.01
C ARG A 167 -2.18 -11.03 7.64
N ALA A 168 -2.61 -12.30 7.79
CA ALA A 168 -3.96 -12.72 7.49
C ALA A 168 -5.00 -12.03 8.40
N ALA A 169 -4.74 -12.03 9.71
CA ALA A 169 -5.61 -11.37 10.68
C ALA A 169 -5.64 -9.84 10.48
N TYR A 170 -4.49 -9.25 10.13
CA TYR A 170 -4.43 -7.84 9.77
C TYR A 170 -5.27 -7.52 8.54
N ALA A 171 -5.18 -8.32 7.48
CA ALA A 171 -5.95 -8.12 6.24
C ALA A 171 -7.46 -8.17 6.53
N GLU A 172 -7.92 -9.16 7.30
CA GLU A 172 -9.31 -9.28 7.71
C GLU A 172 -9.77 -8.06 8.55
N ALA A 173 -8.97 -7.66 9.55
CA ALA A 173 -9.28 -6.50 10.37
C ALA A 173 -9.33 -5.20 9.54
N PHE A 174 -8.44 -5.05 8.58
CA PHE A 174 -8.41 -3.90 7.67
C PHE A 174 -9.67 -3.83 6.80
N GLU A 175 -10.10 -4.97 6.22
CA GLU A 175 -11.34 -5.04 5.43
C GLU A 175 -12.56 -4.69 6.28
N VAL A 176 -12.67 -5.30 7.47
CA VAL A 176 -13.76 -5.01 8.40
C VAL A 176 -13.81 -3.52 8.74
N ALA A 177 -12.68 -2.93 9.14
CA ALA A 177 -12.63 -1.52 9.51
C ALA A 177 -12.99 -0.58 8.35
N ARG A 178 -12.52 -0.88 7.13
CA ARG A 178 -12.76 -0.04 5.95
C ARG A 178 -14.17 -0.20 5.40
N ASP A 179 -14.58 -1.43 5.13
CA ASP A 179 -15.78 -1.71 4.35
C ASP A 179 -17.05 -1.54 5.18
N PHE A 180 -17.06 -2.06 6.41
CA PHE A 180 -18.21 -1.89 7.29
C PHE A 180 -18.38 -0.43 7.74
N SER A 181 -17.28 0.29 8.03
CA SER A 181 -17.37 1.70 8.37
C SER A 181 -17.95 2.53 7.21
N SER A 182 -17.50 2.26 5.98
CA SER A 182 -18.04 2.92 4.78
C SER A 182 -19.52 2.62 4.58
N LEU A 183 -19.92 1.35 4.71
CA LEU A 183 -21.31 0.91 4.53
C LEU A 183 -22.24 1.58 5.54
N VAL A 184 -21.88 1.58 6.83
CA VAL A 184 -22.68 2.18 7.89
C VAL A 184 -22.84 3.69 7.68
N VAL A 185 -21.77 4.39 7.29
CA VAL A 185 -21.82 5.83 6.99
C VAL A 185 -22.72 6.11 5.80
N GLN A 186 -22.61 5.35 4.72
CA GLN A 186 -23.46 5.50 3.52
C GLN A 186 -24.92 5.24 3.84
N GLN A 187 -25.24 4.21 4.62
CA GLN A 187 -26.60 3.92 5.05
C GLN A 187 -27.19 5.07 5.87
N ALA A 188 -26.45 5.61 6.84
CA ALA A 188 -26.90 6.75 7.63
C ALA A 188 -27.15 8.01 6.80
N MET A 189 -26.28 8.28 5.81
CA MET A 189 -26.47 9.37 4.87
C MET A 189 -27.68 9.15 3.95
N GLY A 190 -27.92 7.89 3.53
CA GLY A 190 -29.06 7.52 2.70
C GLY A 190 -30.41 7.82 3.39
N ILE A 191 -30.54 7.46 4.68
CA ILE A 191 -31.75 7.74 5.47
C ILE A 191 -32.09 9.25 5.47
N LEU A 192 -31.08 10.11 5.62
CA LEU A 192 -31.28 11.56 5.59
C LEU A 192 -31.63 12.07 4.18
N ALA A 193 -30.99 11.48 3.16
CA ALA A 193 -31.25 11.86 1.77
C ALA A 193 -32.69 11.51 1.33
N GLU A 194 -33.23 10.35 1.76
CA GLU A 194 -34.62 9.96 1.53
C GLU A 194 -35.63 10.94 2.17
N SER A 195 -35.20 11.62 3.24
CA SER A 195 -35.99 12.67 3.91
C SER A 195 -35.68 14.08 3.38
N GLU A 196 -35.05 14.19 2.19
CA GLU A 196 -34.68 15.44 1.53
C GLU A 196 -33.80 16.38 2.36
N VAL A 197 -33.07 15.83 3.33
CA VAL A 197 -32.09 16.58 4.16
C VAL A 197 -30.88 16.95 3.31
N SER A 198 -30.64 18.24 3.14
CA SER A 198 -29.48 18.72 2.40
C SER A 198 -28.18 18.50 3.17
N HIS A 199 -27.10 18.12 2.45
CA HIS A 199 -25.76 17.94 3.03
C HIS A 199 -25.67 16.91 4.18
N PRO A 200 -26.16 15.66 4.02
CA PRO A 200 -26.20 14.66 5.08
C PRO A 200 -24.82 14.37 5.69
N ALA A 201 -23.75 14.40 4.89
CA ALA A 201 -22.38 14.20 5.36
C ALA A 201 -21.94 15.23 6.43
N LYS A 202 -22.45 16.47 6.35
CA LYS A 202 -22.15 17.52 7.33
C LYS A 202 -22.75 17.23 8.70
N LEU A 203 -23.92 16.56 8.72
CA LEU A 203 -24.60 16.19 9.97
C LEU A 203 -24.04 14.88 10.56
N ILE A 204 -23.84 13.87 9.71
CA ILE A 204 -23.40 12.55 10.15
C ILE A 204 -21.90 12.51 10.48
N GLY A 205 -21.08 13.26 9.76
CA GLY A 205 -19.63 13.22 9.92
C GLY A 205 -19.12 13.43 11.36
N PRO A 206 -19.58 14.44 12.13
CA PRO A 206 -19.18 14.60 13.53
C PRO A 206 -19.57 13.43 14.42
N VAL A 207 -20.78 12.88 14.23
CA VAL A 207 -21.30 11.75 15.03
C VAL A 207 -20.47 10.48 14.78
N VAL A 208 -20.19 10.19 13.50
CA VAL A 208 -19.37 9.02 13.14
C VAL A 208 -17.96 9.13 13.70
N ARG A 209 -17.32 10.29 13.57
CA ARG A 209 -15.96 10.47 14.13
C ARG A 209 -15.95 10.27 15.65
N SER A 210 -16.88 10.86 16.38
CA SER A 210 -16.97 10.66 17.84
C SER A 210 -17.18 9.20 18.19
N ALA A 211 -18.08 8.48 17.50
CA ALA A 211 -18.34 7.08 17.77
C ALA A 211 -17.12 6.18 17.50
N VAL A 212 -16.36 6.49 16.45
CA VAL A 212 -15.10 5.77 16.15
C VAL A 212 -14.04 6.07 17.20
N ASP A 213 -13.86 7.34 17.59
CA ASP A 213 -12.90 7.73 18.63
C ASP A 213 -13.22 7.06 19.97
N ASP A 214 -14.50 7.03 20.37
CA ASP A 214 -14.96 6.35 21.58
C ASP A 214 -14.71 4.83 21.53
N ALA A 215 -14.98 4.21 20.38
CA ALA A 215 -14.74 2.79 20.17
C ALA A 215 -13.25 2.44 20.27
N LEU A 216 -12.38 3.25 19.66
CA LEU A 216 -10.92 3.06 19.71
C LEU A 216 -10.34 3.27 21.12
N ALA A 217 -10.96 4.13 21.93
CA ALA A 217 -10.57 4.37 23.33
C ALA A 217 -11.05 3.27 24.29
N THR A 218 -12.03 2.45 23.86
CA THR A 218 -12.59 1.38 24.71
C THR A 218 -11.72 0.13 24.61
N PRO A 219 -11.26 -0.46 25.73
CA PRO A 219 -10.54 -1.72 25.72
C PRO A 219 -11.35 -2.83 25.03
N ILE A 220 -10.68 -3.67 24.25
CA ILE A 220 -11.32 -4.84 23.63
C ILE A 220 -11.87 -5.73 24.75
N GLN A 221 -13.19 -5.81 24.88
CA GLN A 221 -13.82 -6.83 25.73
C GLN A 221 -13.62 -8.17 25.04
N GLN A 222 -12.84 -9.05 25.66
CA GLN A 222 -12.83 -10.46 25.26
C GLN A 222 -14.24 -10.99 25.49
N ILE A 223 -15.01 -11.13 24.42
CA ILE A 223 -16.31 -11.82 24.47
C ILE A 223 -15.98 -13.27 24.84
N ASP A 224 -16.34 -13.70 26.05
CA ASP A 224 -16.24 -15.11 26.42
C ASP A 224 -17.18 -15.88 25.46
N PRO A 225 -16.69 -16.88 24.71
CA PRO A 225 -17.54 -17.64 23.78
C PRO A 225 -18.74 -18.28 24.44
N ARG A 226 -18.77 -18.34 25.80
CA ARG A 226 -19.89 -18.85 26.59
C ARG A 226 -21.01 -17.82 26.81
N ASP A 227 -20.75 -16.53 26.60
CA ASP A 227 -21.74 -15.45 26.75
C ASP A 227 -22.49 -15.16 25.41
N ALA A 228 -22.20 -15.91 24.36
CA ALA A 228 -22.80 -15.78 23.01
C ALA A 228 -23.94 -16.80 22.78
N GLN A 229 -24.70 -17.16 23.81
CA GLN A 229 -25.92 -18.03 23.70
C GLN A 229 -27.21 -17.22 23.77
#